data_1bcf5643bd1661712478b7d1f03b015c
#
_entry.id   1bcf5643bd1661712478b7d1f03b015c
#
_cell.length_a   1.000
_cell.length_b   1.000
_cell.length_c   1.000
_cell.angle_alpha   90.00
_cell.angle_beta   90.00
_cell.angle_gamma   90.00
#
_symmetry.space_group_name_H-M   'P 1'
#
loop_
_entity.id
_entity.type
_entity.pdbx_description
1 polymer ?
#
loop_
_entity_poly.entity_id
_entity_poly.type
_entity_poly.pdbx_seq_one_letter_code
_entity_poly.pdbx_strand_id
1 'polypeptide(L)'
;MGTIGRATLQSDENGLVTLQCDRCKSRFKIDCAYLNDELEDDICCPICGISESLNTFWPEEVIKEAEKIALAEAEQMIADAFNGIKSKYIKVKTPPVHKVDTDVKFKNRDYDMQIVTVACCNKEIGLMPADITAGFYCPYCGRIVKGVIQVMRFKIFPLIFAMLLVD
;
A
#
# COMPACT_ATOMS: atom_id res chain seq x y z
N MET A 1 -16.75 -8.95 -22.15
CA MET A 1 -16.29 -7.97 -21.17
C MET A 1 -14.77 -7.85 -21.32
N GLY A 2 -14.26 -6.72 -21.80
CA GLY A 2 -12.82 -6.49 -21.90
C GLY A 2 -12.20 -6.39 -20.51
N THR A 3 -10.98 -6.86 -20.35
CA THR A 3 -10.24 -6.74 -19.11
C THR A 3 -9.77 -5.28 -19.00
N ILE A 4 -10.31 -4.56 -18.04
CA ILE A 4 -9.80 -3.26 -17.63
C ILE A 4 -8.40 -3.49 -17.05
N GLY A 5 -7.42 -2.64 -17.37
CA GLY A 5 -6.05 -2.78 -16.91
C GLY A 5 -5.95 -2.98 -15.40
N ARG A 6 -4.88 -3.61 -14.93
CA ARG A 6 -4.68 -3.98 -13.53
C ARG A 6 -3.47 -3.27 -12.94
N ALA A 7 -3.69 -2.55 -11.83
CA ALA A 7 -2.61 -2.07 -10.97
C ALA A 7 -2.47 -3.02 -9.78
N THR A 8 -1.30 -3.61 -9.59
CA THR A 8 -1.06 -4.60 -8.53
C THR A 8 0.04 -4.11 -7.59
N LEU A 9 -0.26 -4.06 -6.30
CA LEU A 9 0.73 -3.87 -5.24
C LEU A 9 1.39 -5.22 -4.91
N GLN A 10 2.72 -5.25 -4.96
CA GLN A 10 3.48 -6.43 -4.54
C GLN A 10 3.78 -6.34 -3.04
N SER A 11 3.63 -7.45 -2.32
CA SER A 11 4.13 -7.54 -0.94
C SER A 11 5.66 -7.54 -0.91
N ASP A 12 6.23 -7.15 0.23
CA ASP A 12 7.67 -7.31 0.49
C ASP A 12 8.02 -8.76 0.90
N GLU A 13 9.30 -8.98 1.24
CA GLU A 13 9.81 -10.29 1.66
C GLU A 13 9.14 -10.83 2.94
N ASN A 14 8.51 -9.95 3.72
CA ASN A 14 7.79 -10.30 4.94
C ASN A 14 6.28 -10.47 4.71
N GLY A 15 5.82 -10.40 3.46
CA GLY A 15 4.39 -10.51 3.13
C GLY A 15 3.60 -9.23 3.43
N LEU A 16 4.26 -8.11 3.71
CA LEU A 16 3.60 -6.84 4.02
C LEU A 16 3.45 -5.97 2.77
N VAL A 17 2.37 -5.20 2.71
CA VAL A 17 2.13 -4.20 1.66
C VAL A 17 2.08 -2.80 2.25
N THR A 18 2.62 -1.83 1.51
CA THR A 18 2.60 -0.42 1.91
C THR A 18 1.28 0.22 1.54
N LEU A 19 0.63 0.81 2.53
CA LEU A 19 -0.54 1.66 2.39
C LEU A 19 -0.20 3.11 2.72
N GLN A 20 -1.04 4.03 2.29
CA GLN A 20 -0.92 5.45 2.59
C GLN A 20 -2.28 6.00 3.00
N CYS A 21 -2.35 6.62 4.16
CA CYS A 21 -3.57 7.28 4.61
C CYS A 21 -3.82 8.54 3.79
N ASP A 22 -5.00 8.66 3.20
CA ASP A 22 -5.34 9.84 2.40
C ASP A 22 -5.41 11.12 3.26
N ARG A 23 -5.80 11.00 4.51
CA ARG A 23 -5.99 12.13 5.42
C ARG A 23 -4.68 12.72 5.97
N CYS A 24 -3.83 11.88 6.57
CA CYS A 24 -2.57 12.35 7.18
C CYS A 24 -1.34 12.12 6.29
N LYS A 25 -1.52 11.47 5.13
CA LYS A 25 -0.48 11.11 4.16
C LYS A 25 0.62 10.19 4.70
N SER A 26 0.48 9.73 5.94
CA SER A 26 1.42 8.79 6.54
C SER A 26 1.34 7.43 5.85
N ARG A 27 2.49 6.79 5.72
CA ARG A 27 2.61 5.45 5.14
C ARG A 27 2.86 4.42 6.23
N PHE A 28 2.30 3.24 6.05
CA PHE A 28 2.46 2.10 6.96
C PHE A 28 2.34 0.81 6.18
N LYS A 29 2.79 -0.29 6.75
CA LYS A 29 2.68 -1.61 6.13
C LYS A 29 1.77 -2.50 6.95
N ILE A 30 0.97 -3.30 6.26
CA ILE A 30 0.11 -4.34 6.87
C ILE A 30 0.26 -5.66 6.13
N ASP A 31 -0.18 -6.73 6.77
CA ASP A 31 -0.15 -8.08 6.21
C ASP A 31 -1.04 -8.18 4.97
N CYS A 32 -0.47 -8.65 3.86
CA CYS A 32 -1.18 -8.86 2.60
C CYS A 32 -2.30 -9.91 2.73
N ALA A 33 -2.12 -10.92 3.57
CA ALA A 33 -3.13 -11.95 3.80
C ALA A 33 -4.41 -11.35 4.39
N TYR A 34 -4.27 -10.39 5.31
CA TYR A 34 -5.41 -9.68 5.89
C TYR A 34 -6.28 -8.98 4.83
N LEU A 35 -5.65 -8.41 3.80
CA LEU A 35 -6.36 -7.71 2.73
C LEU A 35 -7.15 -8.66 1.82
N ASN A 36 -6.74 -9.92 1.73
CA ASN A 36 -7.40 -10.91 0.87
C ASN A 36 -8.55 -11.63 1.57
N ASP A 37 -8.43 -11.87 2.87
CA ASP A 37 -9.33 -12.74 3.63
C ASP A 37 -10.44 -11.95 4.36
N GLU A 38 -10.19 -10.70 4.74
CA GLU A 38 -11.06 -9.93 5.62
C GLU A 38 -11.45 -8.55 5.02
N LEU A 39 -11.63 -8.49 3.70
CA LEU A 39 -11.91 -7.25 2.95
C LEU A 39 -13.20 -6.49 3.32
N GLU A 40 -14.02 -7.03 4.21
CA GLU A 40 -15.25 -6.36 4.70
C GLU A 40 -14.98 -5.39 5.84
N ASP A 41 -13.81 -5.46 6.47
CA ASP A 41 -13.49 -4.61 7.63
C ASP A 41 -12.75 -3.33 7.24
N ASP A 42 -13.09 -2.25 7.91
CA ASP A 42 -12.39 -0.97 7.79
C ASP A 42 -10.98 -1.09 8.37
N ILE A 43 -10.02 -0.43 7.71
CA ILE A 43 -8.65 -0.32 8.17
C ILE A 43 -8.50 0.94 9.00
N CYS A 44 -7.89 0.83 10.18
CA CYS A 44 -7.58 1.97 11.01
C CYS A 44 -6.18 2.52 10.67
N CYS A 45 -6.08 3.82 10.38
CA CYS A 45 -4.78 4.46 10.20
C CYS A 45 -3.99 4.44 11.51
N PRO A 46 -2.77 3.87 11.55
CA PRO A 46 -2.00 3.77 12.79
C PRO A 46 -1.57 5.14 13.34
N ILE A 47 -1.56 6.19 12.53
CA ILE A 47 -1.06 7.51 12.95
C ILE A 47 -2.19 8.43 13.38
N CYS A 48 -3.24 8.58 12.57
CA CYS A 48 -4.33 9.51 12.89
C CYS A 48 -5.59 8.84 13.47
N GLY A 49 -5.62 7.51 13.51
CA GLY A 49 -6.72 6.74 14.10
C GLY A 49 -8.03 6.73 13.29
N ILE A 50 -8.03 7.28 12.07
CA ILE A 50 -9.20 7.20 11.21
C ILE A 50 -9.42 5.78 10.73
N SER A 51 -10.67 5.32 10.74
CA SER A 51 -11.06 4.00 10.24
C SER A 51 -11.91 4.18 9.00
N GLU A 52 -11.46 3.62 7.88
CA GLU A 52 -12.12 3.72 6.58
C GLU A 52 -11.85 2.46 5.75
N SER A 53 -12.58 2.30 4.65
CA SER A 53 -12.38 1.19 3.72
C SER A 53 -10.99 1.21 3.09
N LEU A 54 -10.49 0.05 2.68
CA LEU A 54 -9.18 -0.13 2.02
C LEU A 54 -8.96 0.86 0.87
N ASN A 55 -10.01 1.21 0.14
CA ASN A 55 -9.91 2.09 -1.03
C ASN A 55 -9.35 3.48 -0.73
N THR A 56 -9.43 3.96 0.52
CA THR A 56 -8.90 5.25 0.95
C THR A 56 -7.42 5.20 1.34
N PHE A 57 -6.82 4.01 1.34
CA PHE A 57 -5.44 3.81 1.77
C PHE A 57 -4.48 3.47 0.63
N TRP A 58 -4.90 3.60 -0.61
CA TRP A 58 -3.99 3.36 -1.73
C TRP A 58 -2.92 4.46 -1.83
N PRO A 59 -1.64 4.11 -2.04
CA PRO A 59 -0.59 5.09 -2.30
C PRO A 59 -0.91 5.96 -3.52
N GLU A 60 -0.57 7.25 -3.44
CA GLU A 60 -0.88 8.21 -4.51
C GLU A 60 -0.30 7.80 -5.88
N GLU A 61 0.87 7.16 -5.89
CA GLU A 61 1.47 6.66 -7.12
C GLU A 61 0.63 5.57 -7.79
N VAL A 62 -0.04 4.72 -7.00
CA VAL A 62 -0.93 3.67 -7.50
C VAL A 62 -2.20 4.29 -8.09
N ILE A 63 -2.78 5.26 -7.38
CA ILE A 63 -3.98 5.97 -7.85
C ILE A 63 -3.70 6.68 -9.17
N LYS A 64 -2.60 7.44 -9.25
CA LYS A 64 -2.21 8.17 -10.47
C LYS A 64 -2.01 7.26 -11.67
N GLU A 65 -1.48 6.07 -11.46
CA GLU A 65 -1.28 5.13 -12.56
C GLU A 65 -2.58 4.44 -12.97
N ALA A 66 -3.43 4.10 -11.98
CA ALA A 66 -4.77 3.59 -12.26
C ALA A 66 -5.62 4.59 -13.05
N GLU A 67 -5.53 5.88 -12.73
CA GLU A 67 -6.19 6.97 -13.49
C GLU A 67 -5.69 7.04 -14.92
N LYS A 68 -4.37 6.93 -15.16
CA LYS A 68 -3.81 6.92 -16.54
C LYS A 68 -4.31 5.72 -17.35
N ILE A 69 -4.34 4.53 -16.73
CA ILE A 69 -4.85 3.32 -17.37
C ILE A 69 -6.32 3.51 -17.74
N ALA A 70 -7.14 3.98 -16.80
CA ALA A 70 -8.56 4.21 -17.02
C ALA A 70 -8.82 5.26 -18.12
N LEU A 71 -8.02 6.33 -18.15
CA LEU A 71 -8.11 7.36 -19.18
C LEU A 71 -7.76 6.80 -20.57
N ALA A 72 -6.67 6.05 -20.69
CA ALA A 72 -6.26 5.43 -21.95
C ALA A 72 -7.30 4.44 -22.49
N GLU A 73 -7.92 3.66 -21.61
CA GLU A 73 -9.01 2.77 -22.00
C GLU A 73 -10.27 3.53 -22.45
N ALA A 74 -10.61 4.61 -21.75
CA ALA A 74 -11.73 5.46 -22.16
C ALA A 74 -11.47 6.09 -23.55
N GLU A 75 -10.25 6.57 -23.81
CA GLU A 75 -9.85 7.07 -25.15
C GLU A 75 -9.96 5.98 -26.21
N GLN A 76 -9.54 4.75 -25.91
CA GLN A 76 -9.65 3.62 -26.82
C GLN A 76 -11.12 3.30 -27.13
N MET A 77 -11.97 3.23 -26.12
CA MET A 77 -13.41 2.97 -26.30
C MET A 77 -14.08 4.04 -27.17
N ILE A 78 -13.72 5.32 -26.96
CA ILE A 78 -14.20 6.42 -27.77
C ILE A 78 -13.72 6.28 -29.21
N ALA A 79 -12.42 5.98 -29.42
CA ALA A 79 -11.85 5.79 -30.74
C ALA A 79 -12.54 4.65 -31.50
N ASP A 80 -12.79 3.52 -30.83
CA ASP A 80 -13.48 2.37 -31.41
C ASP A 80 -14.94 2.67 -31.77
N ALA A 81 -15.64 3.40 -30.91
CA ALA A 81 -17.00 3.84 -31.18
C ALA A 81 -17.05 4.73 -32.43
N PHE A 82 -16.11 5.67 -32.57
CA PHE A 82 -16.04 6.54 -33.75
C PHE A 82 -15.59 5.83 -35.03
N ASN A 83 -14.68 4.84 -34.92
CA ASN A 83 -14.24 4.03 -36.06
C ASN A 83 -15.37 3.16 -36.63
N GLY A 84 -16.38 2.83 -35.82
CA GLY A 84 -17.61 2.15 -36.27
C GLY A 84 -18.54 3.01 -37.10
N ILE A 85 -18.42 4.35 -37.04
CA ILE A 85 -19.28 5.30 -37.77
C ILE A 85 -18.65 5.61 -39.13
N LYS A 86 -18.81 4.70 -40.09
CA LYS A 86 -18.43 4.96 -41.50
C LYS A 86 -19.53 5.71 -42.19
N SER A 87 -19.44 7.04 -42.24
CA SER A 87 -20.36 7.88 -43.01
C SER A 87 -19.67 8.49 -44.23
N LYS A 88 -20.36 8.51 -45.38
CA LYS A 88 -19.87 9.13 -46.61
C LYS A 88 -19.69 10.65 -46.47
N TYR A 89 -20.32 11.24 -45.47
CA TYR A 89 -20.40 12.71 -45.28
C TYR A 89 -19.66 13.24 -44.05
N ILE A 90 -19.19 12.36 -43.14
CA ILE A 90 -18.54 12.77 -41.91
C ILE A 90 -17.16 12.13 -41.84
N LYS A 91 -16.11 12.94 -41.94
CA LYS A 91 -14.73 12.53 -41.66
C LYS A 91 -14.44 12.80 -40.20
N VAL A 92 -14.52 11.79 -39.37
CA VAL A 92 -14.11 11.87 -37.96
C VAL A 92 -12.58 11.69 -37.89
N LYS A 93 -11.87 12.68 -37.30
CA LYS A 93 -10.48 12.53 -36.92
C LYS A 93 -10.48 11.93 -35.52
N THR A 94 -10.10 10.67 -35.40
CA THR A 94 -9.86 10.01 -34.11
C THR A 94 -8.62 10.64 -33.46
N PRO A 95 -8.67 11.04 -32.20
CA PRO A 95 -7.48 11.49 -31.48
C PRO A 95 -6.48 10.34 -31.36
N PRO A 96 -5.18 10.62 -31.25
CA PRO A 96 -4.18 9.59 -31.02
C PRO A 96 -4.45 8.93 -29.67
N VAL A 97 -4.58 7.61 -29.65
CA VAL A 97 -4.72 6.83 -28.43
C VAL A 97 -3.36 6.68 -27.77
N HIS A 98 -3.25 7.05 -26.51
CA HIS A 98 -2.03 6.86 -25.74
C HIS A 98 -1.90 5.37 -25.37
N LYS A 99 -0.79 4.73 -25.79
CA LYS A 99 -0.48 3.36 -25.35
C LYS A 99 0.06 3.43 -23.94
N VAL A 100 -0.70 2.91 -22.99
CA VAL A 100 -0.30 2.77 -21.59
C VAL A 100 -0.12 1.28 -21.30
N ASP A 101 0.85 0.94 -20.45
CA ASP A 101 1.00 -0.42 -19.97
C ASP A 101 -0.21 -0.73 -19.06
N THR A 102 -0.97 -1.76 -19.41
CA THR A 102 -2.19 -2.13 -18.71
C THR A 102 -1.96 -3.10 -17.54
N ASP A 103 -0.73 -3.57 -17.33
CA ASP A 103 -0.37 -4.44 -16.19
C ASP A 103 0.81 -3.85 -15.43
N VAL A 104 0.51 -2.86 -14.60
CA VAL A 104 1.54 -2.15 -13.82
C VAL A 104 1.69 -2.77 -12.44
N LYS A 105 2.91 -3.21 -12.13
CA LYS A 105 3.29 -3.77 -10.84
C LYS A 105 4.08 -2.75 -10.02
N PHE A 106 3.52 -2.36 -8.89
CA PHE A 106 4.19 -1.49 -7.94
C PHE A 106 5.01 -2.33 -6.97
N LYS A 107 6.32 -2.11 -6.98
CA LYS A 107 7.19 -2.67 -5.94
C LYS A 107 6.94 -1.93 -4.65
N ASN A 108 6.83 -2.70 -3.58
CA ASN A 108 6.82 -2.15 -2.24
C ASN A 108 8.14 -1.38 -2.02
N ARG A 109 8.06 -0.08 -1.73
CA ARG A 109 9.26 0.69 -1.40
C ARG A 109 9.63 0.39 0.04
N ASP A 110 10.85 -0.09 0.23
CA ASP A 110 11.41 -0.23 1.57
C ASP A 110 11.73 1.17 2.09
N TYR A 111 10.79 1.69 2.84
CA TYR A 111 11.04 2.81 3.72
C TYR A 111 11.74 2.24 4.96
N ASP A 112 12.50 3.07 5.70
CA ASP A 112 13.15 2.70 6.96
C ASP A 112 12.11 2.35 8.06
N MET A 113 11.11 1.56 7.70
CA MET A 113 10.05 1.10 8.58
C MET A 113 10.52 -0.12 9.36
N GLN A 114 10.23 -0.11 10.65
CA GLN A 114 10.43 -1.27 11.52
C GLN A 114 9.16 -2.10 11.59
N ILE A 115 9.33 -3.42 11.51
CA ILE A 115 8.21 -4.36 11.65
C ILE A 115 8.03 -4.64 13.15
N VAL A 116 6.80 -4.45 13.61
CA VAL A 116 6.40 -4.71 14.99
C VAL A 116 5.16 -5.59 15.03
N THR A 117 5.09 -6.50 15.99
CA THR A 117 3.91 -7.33 16.22
C THR A 117 2.98 -6.61 17.21
N VAL A 118 1.75 -6.36 16.80
CA VAL A 118 0.74 -5.75 17.69
C VAL A 118 0.11 -6.80 18.60
N ALA A 119 0.26 -6.62 19.90
CA ALA A 119 -0.18 -7.60 20.89
C ALA A 119 -1.70 -7.84 20.92
N CYS A 120 -2.50 -6.86 20.50
CA CYS A 120 -3.97 -6.98 20.52
C CYS A 120 -4.54 -7.92 19.44
N CYS A 121 -3.85 -8.04 18.31
CA CYS A 121 -4.29 -8.87 17.17
C CYS A 121 -3.26 -9.93 16.77
N ASN A 122 -2.07 -9.91 17.37
CA ASN A 122 -0.96 -10.80 17.09
C ASN A 122 -0.57 -10.81 15.59
N LYS A 123 -0.70 -9.66 14.92
CA LYS A 123 -0.36 -9.43 13.51
C LYS A 123 0.82 -8.47 13.41
N GLU A 124 1.55 -8.55 12.31
CA GLU A 124 2.70 -7.68 12.03
C GLU A 124 2.27 -6.42 11.30
N ILE A 125 2.93 -5.31 11.62
CA ILE A 125 2.78 -4.03 10.93
C ILE A 125 4.15 -3.39 10.73
N GLY A 126 4.31 -2.60 9.68
CA GLY A 126 5.50 -1.77 9.46
C GLY A 126 5.20 -0.31 9.72
N LEU A 127 5.98 0.33 10.59
CA LEU A 127 5.85 1.74 10.96
C LEU A 127 7.22 2.42 11.01
N MET A 128 7.22 3.74 10.89
CA MET A 128 8.42 4.53 11.14
C MET A 128 8.81 4.45 12.62
N PRO A 129 10.11 4.40 12.97
CA PRO A 129 10.57 4.29 14.37
C PRO A 129 10.01 5.38 15.29
N ALA A 130 9.83 6.59 14.76
CA ALA A 130 9.25 7.71 15.49
C ALA A 130 7.80 7.45 15.92
N ASP A 131 7.00 6.85 15.03
CA ASP A 131 5.60 6.54 15.30
C ASP A 131 5.45 5.42 16.32
N ILE A 132 6.33 4.42 16.26
CA ILE A 132 6.37 3.34 17.26
C ILE A 132 6.64 3.92 18.65
N THR A 133 7.57 4.87 18.75
CA THR A 133 7.93 5.51 20.02
C THR A 133 6.81 6.41 20.56
N ALA A 134 6.14 7.14 19.69
CA ALA A 134 5.03 8.03 20.06
C ALA A 134 3.79 7.27 20.52
N GLY A 135 3.64 6.02 20.07
CA GLY A 135 2.41 5.24 20.18
C GLY A 135 1.53 5.38 18.93
N PHE A 136 0.76 4.35 18.64
CA PHE A 136 0.00 4.25 17.40
C PHE A 136 -1.32 3.51 17.59
N TYR A 137 -2.19 3.56 16.61
CA TYR A 137 -3.42 2.77 16.56
C TYR A 137 -3.17 1.45 15.83
N CYS A 138 -3.73 0.36 16.34
CA CYS A 138 -3.69 -0.92 15.64
C CYS A 138 -4.53 -0.86 14.36
N PRO A 139 -3.96 -1.12 13.16
CA PRO A 139 -4.72 -1.05 11.92
C PRO A 139 -5.87 -2.06 11.84
N TYR A 140 -5.75 -3.16 12.57
CA TYR A 140 -6.71 -4.28 12.52
C TYR A 140 -7.90 -4.13 13.47
N CYS A 141 -7.77 -3.41 14.58
CA CYS A 141 -8.86 -3.29 15.58
C CYS A 141 -9.02 -1.88 16.17
N GLY A 142 -8.26 -0.90 15.71
CA GLY A 142 -8.34 0.49 16.14
C GLY A 142 -7.88 0.77 17.58
N ARG A 143 -7.41 -0.23 18.35
CA ARG A 143 -6.93 -0.02 19.72
C ARG A 143 -5.64 0.78 19.74
N ILE A 144 -5.53 1.68 20.73
CA ILE A 144 -4.30 2.44 20.96
C ILE A 144 -3.23 1.51 21.54
N VAL A 145 -2.10 1.45 20.85
CA VAL A 145 -0.88 0.80 21.32
C VAL A 145 0.04 1.91 21.84
N LYS A 146 0.12 2.02 23.16
CA LYS A 146 1.04 2.98 23.80
C LYS A 146 2.47 2.54 23.51
N GLY A 147 3.34 3.50 23.19
CA GLY A 147 4.70 3.25 22.73
C GLY A 147 5.38 2.14 23.54
N VAL A 148 5.60 1.05 22.89
CA VAL A 148 6.37 -0.05 23.46
C VAL A 148 7.82 0.35 23.24
N ILE A 149 8.56 0.58 24.34
CA ILE A 149 9.99 0.46 24.31
C ILE A 149 10.26 -1.02 24.05
N GLN A 150 10.11 -1.43 22.80
CA GLN A 150 10.60 -2.73 22.39
C GLN A 150 12.11 -2.59 22.40
N VAL A 151 12.71 -3.16 23.44
CA VAL A 151 14.12 -3.46 23.45
C VAL A 151 14.42 -4.16 22.14
N MET A 152 15.08 -3.44 21.24
CA MET A 152 15.56 -4.01 19.98
C MET A 152 16.21 -5.34 20.32
N ARG A 153 15.68 -6.43 19.80
CA ARG A 153 16.47 -7.65 19.66
C ARG A 153 17.52 -7.37 18.57
N PHE A 154 18.49 -6.52 18.92
CA PHE A 154 19.78 -6.63 18.28
C PHE A 154 20.22 -8.07 18.54
N LYS A 155 20.39 -8.84 17.50
CA LYS A 155 21.28 -9.98 17.51
C LYS A 155 22.69 -9.42 17.73
N ILE A 156 22.96 -8.98 18.96
CA ILE A 156 24.32 -8.76 19.41
C ILE A 156 24.89 -10.16 19.48
N PHE A 157 25.78 -10.45 18.55
CA PHE A 157 26.71 -11.57 18.62
C PHE A 157 27.21 -11.71 20.05
N PRO A 158 27.16 -12.91 20.64
CA PRO A 158 27.60 -13.14 22.01
C PRO A 158 29.15 -13.23 22.04
N LEU A 159 29.85 -12.10 21.86
CA LEU A 159 31.31 -12.10 21.83
C LEU A 159 31.99 -11.05 22.76
N ILE A 160 31.24 -10.35 23.61
CA ILE A 160 31.84 -9.32 24.49
C ILE A 160 31.46 -9.54 25.98
N PHE A 161 31.06 -10.73 26.39
CA PHE A 161 30.82 -11.00 27.84
C PHE A 161 31.81 -11.96 28.50
N ALA A 162 32.97 -12.17 27.87
CA ALA A 162 34.00 -13.07 28.40
C ALA A 162 35.28 -12.35 28.88
N MET A 163 35.23 -11.04 29.20
CA MET A 163 36.45 -10.31 29.53
C MET A 163 36.34 -9.34 30.72
N LEU A 164 35.51 -9.62 31.70
CA LEU A 164 35.47 -8.85 32.95
C LEU A 164 35.19 -9.76 34.18
N LEU A 165 35.92 -10.88 34.29
CA LEU A 165 36.03 -11.63 35.54
C LEU A 165 37.46 -12.22 35.62
N VAL A 166 38.46 -11.36 35.76
CA VAL A 166 39.75 -11.71 36.38
C VAL A 166 40.19 -10.47 37.17
N ASP A 167 40.17 -10.63 38.42
CA ASP A 167 40.81 -10.13 39.63
C ASP A 167 39.81 -9.63 40.66
#